data_6ea70b2d6e95b8041e11922c569c770a
#
_entry.id   6ea70b2d6e95b8041e11922c569c770a
#
_cell.length_a   1.000
_cell.length_b   1.000
_cell.length_c   1.000
_cell.angle_alpha   90.00
_cell.angle_beta   90.00
_cell.angle_gamma   90.00
#
_symmetry.space_group_name_H-M   'P 1'
#
loop_
_entity.id
_entity.type
_entity.pdbx_description
1 polymer ?
#
loop_
_entity_poly.entity_id
_entity_poly.type
_entity_poly.pdbx_seq_one_letter_code
_entity_poly.pdbx_strand_id
1 'polypeptide(L)'
;MREPLAHFIILALAIFSVYGLLNRGGAQAPDRIIVTAPKIEQLTAIFGKTWQRPPTAEEFKGLVDDYVKEEIYVREAFALGLDKDDAVIRRRLSLKMGFMNDSIVDAQTPTSGELDAYLKAHPTVFEIEPMLAFQQVFLNPDQHGDKTGQDAASILKTLATNPVTDPTMLGDVSLLPVELPLTGKSSIGQTFGTDFAEALDKATLGQWTGPVTSSFGLHLIKLSERRPGRLPALNEVRDDVVREWANDKRKEFEERRLEELLKRYAVVIEYPAKTSAIR
;
A
#
# COMPACT_ATOMS: atom_id res chain seq x y z
N MET A 1 45.78 63.83 -17.15
CA MET A 1 45.75 62.89 -15.99
C MET A 1 45.12 61.56 -16.44
N ARG A 2 45.96 60.54 -16.56
CA ARG A 2 45.49 59.24 -16.96
C ARG A 2 45.62 58.32 -15.74
N GLU A 3 44.72 58.47 -14.78
CA GLU A 3 44.67 57.60 -13.65
C GLU A 3 43.62 56.53 -13.94
N PRO A 4 44.02 55.24 -14.02
CA PRO A 4 43.09 54.07 -14.27
C PRO A 4 41.98 54.04 -13.21
N LEU A 5 42.26 54.49 -12.00
CA LEU A 5 41.34 54.58 -10.88
C LEU A 5 40.15 55.55 -11.14
N ALA A 6 40.39 56.70 -11.76
CA ALA A 6 39.34 57.63 -12.11
C ALA A 6 38.37 57.10 -13.14
N HIS A 7 38.87 56.35 -14.14
CA HIS A 7 38.01 55.66 -15.12
C HIS A 7 37.18 54.54 -14.51
N PHE A 8 37.75 53.79 -13.55
CA PHE A 8 37.04 52.74 -12.84
C PHE A 8 35.89 53.31 -11.97
N ILE A 9 36.14 54.42 -11.26
CA ILE A 9 35.10 55.10 -10.46
C ILE A 9 33.99 55.65 -11.34
N ILE A 10 34.32 56.27 -12.48
CA ILE A 10 33.29 56.75 -13.43
C ILE A 10 32.48 55.63 -14.01
N LEU A 11 33.11 54.51 -14.35
CA LEU A 11 32.42 53.32 -14.86
C LEU A 11 31.51 52.70 -13.80
N ALA A 12 31.99 52.57 -12.57
CA ALA A 12 31.19 52.07 -11.45
C ALA A 12 29.97 52.97 -11.17
N LEU A 13 30.16 54.32 -11.15
CA LEU A 13 29.03 55.25 -11.00
C LEU A 13 28.07 55.20 -12.18
N ALA A 14 28.53 55.01 -13.40
CA ALA A 14 27.68 54.82 -14.58
C ALA A 14 26.85 53.49 -14.46
N ILE A 15 27.49 52.39 -14.08
CA ILE A 15 26.80 51.09 -13.86
C ILE A 15 25.78 51.21 -12.73
N PHE A 16 26.12 51.83 -11.59
CA PHE A 16 25.18 52.05 -10.49
C PHE A 16 24.02 52.96 -10.87
N SER A 17 24.30 54.02 -11.68
CA SER A 17 23.25 54.91 -12.16
C SER A 17 22.31 54.25 -13.15
N VAL A 18 22.85 53.46 -14.09
CA VAL A 18 22.04 52.65 -15.03
C VAL A 18 21.23 51.57 -14.28
N TYR A 19 21.86 50.90 -13.33
CA TYR A 19 21.16 49.94 -12.47
C TYR A 19 20.06 50.59 -11.64
N GLY A 20 20.32 51.77 -11.07
CA GLY A 20 19.34 52.55 -10.34
C GLY A 20 18.20 53.10 -11.21
N LEU A 21 18.46 53.42 -12.48
CA LEU A 21 17.46 53.83 -13.47
C LEU A 21 16.62 52.69 -13.96
N LEU A 22 17.23 51.54 -14.22
CA LEU A 22 16.53 50.30 -14.62
C LEU A 22 15.69 49.68 -13.51
N ASN A 23 16.16 49.81 -12.25
CA ASN A 23 15.43 49.38 -11.06
C ASN A 23 14.49 50.43 -10.43
N ARG A 24 14.47 51.65 -10.93
CA ARG A 24 13.51 52.71 -10.51
C ARG A 24 12.08 52.45 -10.96
N GLY A 25 11.83 51.43 -11.78
CA GLY A 25 10.50 51.01 -12.19
C GLY A 25 9.73 50.18 -11.18
N GLY A 26 10.26 49.93 -9.99
CA GLY A 26 9.63 49.13 -8.98
C GLY A 26 9.26 49.89 -7.71
N ALA A 27 8.45 50.95 -7.79
CA ALA A 27 7.45 51.12 -6.75
C ALA A 27 6.56 49.88 -6.88
N GLN A 28 6.86 48.81 -6.09
CA GLN A 28 6.00 47.62 -6.02
C GLN A 28 4.59 48.15 -5.77
N ALA A 29 3.72 48.04 -6.79
CA ALA A 29 2.30 48.25 -6.57
C ALA A 29 1.95 47.44 -5.33
N PRO A 30 1.21 47.99 -4.35
CA PRO A 30 0.91 47.27 -3.13
C PRO A 30 0.43 45.87 -3.52
N ASP A 31 1.00 44.85 -2.87
CA ASP A 31 0.79 43.44 -3.19
C ASP A 31 -0.70 43.18 -3.09
N ARG A 32 -1.40 43.18 -4.23
CA ARG A 32 -2.86 43.10 -4.27
C ARG A 32 -3.29 41.70 -3.93
N ILE A 33 -4.12 41.54 -2.92
CA ILE A 33 -4.84 40.29 -2.63
C ILE A 33 -6.22 40.42 -3.27
N ILE A 34 -6.47 39.57 -4.26
CA ILE A 34 -7.76 39.51 -4.94
C ILE A 34 -8.49 38.28 -4.47
N VAL A 35 -9.60 38.44 -3.77
CA VAL A 35 -10.52 37.34 -3.42
C VAL A 35 -11.45 37.14 -4.59
N THR A 36 -11.20 36.11 -5.40
CA THR A 36 -11.94 35.84 -6.62
C THR A 36 -13.30 35.19 -6.33
N ALA A 37 -14.27 35.29 -7.26
CA ALA A 37 -15.56 34.65 -7.11
C ALA A 37 -15.47 33.13 -6.87
N PRO A 38 -14.64 32.34 -7.59
CA PRO A 38 -14.44 30.92 -7.27
C PRO A 38 -13.89 30.67 -5.86
N LYS A 39 -13.06 31.57 -5.31
CA LYS A 39 -12.58 31.45 -3.94
C LYS A 39 -13.70 31.68 -2.93
N ILE A 40 -14.55 32.68 -3.17
CA ILE A 40 -15.74 32.93 -2.36
C ILE A 40 -16.67 31.71 -2.36
N GLU A 41 -16.95 31.15 -3.52
CA GLU A 41 -17.75 29.92 -3.65
C GLU A 41 -17.13 28.76 -2.87
N GLN A 42 -15.82 28.57 -2.95
CA GLN A 42 -15.12 27.56 -2.18
C GLN A 42 -15.26 27.73 -0.67
N LEU A 43 -15.05 28.95 -0.17
CA LEU A 43 -15.17 29.27 1.26
C LEU A 43 -16.59 29.01 1.77
N THR A 44 -17.60 29.46 1.03
CA THR A 44 -19.01 29.26 1.40
C THR A 44 -19.41 27.79 1.30
N ALA A 45 -18.91 27.02 0.33
CA ALA A 45 -19.17 25.60 0.20
C ALA A 45 -18.56 24.78 1.36
N ILE A 46 -17.33 25.11 1.79
CA ILE A 46 -16.68 24.47 2.96
C ILE A 46 -17.51 24.76 4.23
N PHE A 47 -17.91 26.01 4.44
CA PHE A 47 -18.76 26.39 5.57
C PHE A 47 -20.08 25.60 5.55
N GLY A 48 -20.75 25.55 4.39
CA GLY A 48 -22.00 24.84 4.20
C GLY A 48 -21.89 23.34 4.48
N LYS A 49 -20.77 22.70 4.14
CA LYS A 49 -20.52 21.27 4.48
C LYS A 49 -20.37 21.05 5.98
N THR A 50 -19.75 21.99 6.68
CA THR A 50 -19.51 21.88 8.13
C THR A 50 -20.76 22.19 8.94
N TRP A 51 -21.45 23.27 8.61
CA TRP A 51 -22.56 23.82 9.39
C TRP A 51 -23.94 23.44 8.83
N GLN A 52 -24.00 22.73 7.70
CA GLN A 52 -25.25 22.31 7.01
C GLN A 52 -26.20 23.47 6.69
N ARG A 53 -25.68 24.68 6.55
CA ARG A 53 -26.38 25.90 6.17
C ARG A 53 -25.43 26.90 5.51
N PRO A 54 -25.93 27.87 4.75
CA PRO A 54 -25.10 28.95 4.25
C PRO A 54 -24.64 29.89 5.40
N PRO A 55 -23.50 30.59 5.23
CA PRO A 55 -23.04 31.58 6.20
C PRO A 55 -23.96 32.82 6.22
N THR A 56 -24.11 33.43 7.40
CA THR A 56 -24.68 34.78 7.53
C THR A 56 -23.72 35.83 6.94
N ALA A 57 -24.17 37.07 6.79
CA ALA A 57 -23.32 38.15 6.27
C ALA A 57 -22.09 38.41 7.15
N GLU A 58 -22.22 38.29 8.47
CA GLU A 58 -21.13 38.46 9.42
C GLU A 58 -20.15 37.29 9.36
N GLU A 59 -20.65 36.05 9.33
CA GLU A 59 -19.83 34.85 9.16
C GLU A 59 -19.09 34.85 7.82
N PHE A 60 -19.76 35.27 6.73
CA PHE A 60 -19.15 35.42 5.43
C PHE A 60 -18.01 36.44 5.45
N LYS A 61 -18.23 37.59 6.11
CA LYS A 61 -17.15 38.60 6.27
C LYS A 61 -15.97 37.97 7.03
N GLY A 62 -16.24 37.24 8.13
CA GLY A 62 -15.19 36.53 8.88
C GLY A 62 -14.40 35.54 8.01
N LEU A 63 -15.08 34.74 7.18
CA LEU A 63 -14.42 33.82 6.26
C LEU A 63 -13.49 34.52 5.26
N VAL A 64 -13.89 35.67 4.76
CA VAL A 64 -13.07 36.47 3.83
C VAL A 64 -11.88 37.08 4.57
N ASP A 65 -12.09 37.66 5.75
CA ASP A 65 -11.05 38.27 6.58
C ASP A 65 -9.98 37.24 6.98
N ASP A 66 -10.41 36.04 7.38
CA ASP A 66 -9.51 34.91 7.73
C ASP A 66 -8.70 34.47 6.50
N TYR A 67 -9.32 34.33 5.33
CA TYR A 67 -8.62 34.02 4.10
C TYR A 67 -7.57 35.07 3.74
N VAL A 68 -7.92 36.35 3.83
CA VAL A 68 -6.98 37.44 3.54
C VAL A 68 -5.80 37.40 4.50
N LYS A 69 -6.05 37.18 5.79
CA LYS A 69 -5.00 37.01 6.80
C LYS A 69 -4.07 35.84 6.51
N GLU A 70 -4.64 34.69 6.15
CA GLU A 70 -3.88 33.49 5.75
C GLU A 70 -3.00 33.79 4.53
N GLU A 71 -3.55 34.44 3.50
CA GLU A 71 -2.85 34.76 2.27
C GLU A 71 -1.65 35.73 2.54
N ILE A 72 -1.84 36.72 3.42
CA ILE A 72 -0.76 37.60 3.85
C ILE A 72 0.35 36.79 4.52
N TYR A 73 0.01 35.94 5.48
CA TYR A 73 1.02 35.16 6.20
C TYR A 73 1.76 34.18 5.28
N VAL A 74 1.08 33.56 4.31
CA VAL A 74 1.71 32.68 3.33
C VAL A 74 2.70 33.45 2.46
N ARG A 75 2.34 34.64 1.97
CA ARG A 75 3.25 35.47 1.17
C ARG A 75 4.48 35.93 1.96
N GLU A 76 4.27 36.40 3.17
CA GLU A 76 5.37 36.81 4.06
C GLU A 76 6.27 35.62 4.42
N ALA A 77 5.69 34.43 4.69
CA ALA A 77 6.46 33.21 4.95
C ALA A 77 7.36 32.84 3.78
N PHE A 78 6.85 32.88 2.54
CA PHE A 78 7.66 32.66 1.35
C PHE A 78 8.74 33.74 1.15
N ALA A 79 8.41 35.01 1.40
CA ALA A 79 9.38 36.10 1.32
C ALA A 79 10.53 35.94 2.34
N LEU A 80 10.24 35.44 3.53
CA LEU A 80 11.22 35.10 4.56
C LEU A 80 11.93 33.75 4.31
N GLY A 81 11.52 32.96 3.30
CA GLY A 81 12.11 31.69 2.98
C GLY A 81 11.79 30.57 4.00
N LEU A 82 10.69 30.67 4.75
CA LEU A 82 10.30 29.67 5.76
C LEU A 82 9.87 28.34 5.15
N ASP A 83 9.65 28.29 3.84
CA ASP A 83 9.40 27.07 3.06
C ASP A 83 10.67 26.29 2.73
N LYS A 84 11.85 26.93 2.82
CA LYS A 84 13.12 26.35 2.43
C LYS A 84 13.58 25.36 3.50
N ASP A 85 13.93 24.15 3.06
CA ASP A 85 14.43 23.05 3.88
C ASP A 85 13.48 22.60 5.01
N ASP A 86 12.23 23.06 5.02
CA ASP A 86 11.20 22.56 5.92
C ASP A 86 10.69 21.18 5.46
N ALA A 87 10.93 20.16 6.29
CA ALA A 87 10.56 18.77 5.99
C ALA A 87 9.04 18.56 5.88
N VAL A 88 8.23 19.33 6.63
CA VAL A 88 6.77 19.24 6.63
C VAL A 88 6.20 19.80 5.34
N ILE A 89 6.67 20.98 4.94
CA ILE A 89 6.26 21.61 3.69
C ILE A 89 6.69 20.76 2.49
N ARG A 90 7.95 20.29 2.46
CA ARG A 90 8.46 19.40 1.41
C ARG A 90 7.62 18.13 1.28
N ARG A 91 7.33 17.47 2.40
CA ARG A 91 6.47 16.27 2.41
C ARG A 91 5.05 16.59 1.90
N ARG A 92 4.48 17.73 2.31
CA ARG A 92 3.14 18.14 1.87
C ARG A 92 3.07 18.40 0.37
N LEU A 93 4.09 19.03 -0.19
CA LEU A 93 4.19 19.28 -1.63
C LEU A 93 4.37 17.97 -2.41
N SER A 94 5.23 17.07 -1.93
CA SER A 94 5.41 15.74 -2.52
C SER A 94 4.10 14.93 -2.55
N LEU A 95 3.34 14.91 -1.45
CA LEU A 95 2.02 14.27 -1.39
C LEU A 95 1.03 14.90 -2.38
N LYS A 96 1.01 16.22 -2.50
CA LYS A 96 0.14 16.90 -3.48
C LYS A 96 0.49 16.51 -4.92
N MET A 97 1.78 16.37 -5.24
CA MET A 97 2.22 15.89 -6.56
C MET A 97 1.76 14.44 -6.81
N GLY A 98 1.82 13.57 -5.80
CA GLY A 98 1.27 12.21 -5.87
C GLY A 98 -0.22 12.19 -6.19
N PHE A 99 -1.03 12.95 -5.44
CA PHE A 99 -2.48 13.04 -5.70
C PHE A 99 -2.85 13.58 -7.10
N MET A 100 -2.05 14.48 -7.64
CA MET A 100 -2.26 14.94 -9.02
C MET A 100 -2.01 13.82 -10.04
N ASN A 101 -1.01 12.98 -9.80
CA ASN A 101 -0.72 11.83 -10.65
C ASN A 101 -1.83 10.77 -10.55
N ASP A 102 -2.30 10.47 -9.34
CA ASP A 102 -3.39 9.51 -9.10
C ASP A 102 -4.67 9.91 -9.84
N SER A 103 -5.03 11.21 -9.79
CA SER A 103 -6.22 11.73 -10.47
C SER A 103 -6.23 11.49 -11.99
N ILE A 104 -5.04 11.47 -12.62
CA ILE A 104 -4.90 11.20 -14.06
C ILE A 104 -5.18 9.72 -14.36
N VAL A 105 -4.73 8.82 -13.49
CA VAL A 105 -4.95 7.38 -13.64
C VAL A 105 -6.39 7.01 -13.32
N ASP A 106 -6.96 7.58 -12.26
CA ASP A 106 -8.33 7.31 -11.82
C ASP A 106 -9.38 7.72 -12.86
N ALA A 107 -9.04 8.66 -13.76
CA ALA A 107 -9.87 9.00 -14.90
C ALA A 107 -9.90 7.92 -16.01
N GLN A 108 -9.01 6.92 -15.96
CA GLN A 108 -8.96 5.82 -16.92
C GLN A 108 -9.96 4.73 -16.51
N THR A 109 -10.82 4.35 -17.44
CA THR A 109 -11.74 3.23 -17.22
C THR A 109 -11.25 2.03 -18.01
N PRO A 110 -10.82 0.94 -17.33
CA PRO A 110 -10.36 -0.25 -18.06
C PRO A 110 -11.50 -0.96 -18.79
N THR A 111 -11.19 -1.48 -19.95
CA THR A 111 -12.09 -2.36 -20.70
C THR A 111 -12.14 -3.75 -20.05
N SER A 112 -13.20 -4.51 -20.31
CA SER A 112 -13.30 -5.89 -19.84
C SER A 112 -12.19 -6.79 -20.39
N GLY A 113 -11.69 -6.51 -21.60
CA GLY A 113 -10.57 -7.24 -22.20
C GLY A 113 -9.23 -6.99 -21.47
N GLU A 114 -8.97 -5.74 -21.06
CA GLU A 114 -7.79 -5.39 -20.28
C GLU A 114 -7.82 -6.03 -18.89
N LEU A 115 -8.99 -6.04 -18.24
CA LEU A 115 -9.15 -6.69 -16.95
C LEU A 115 -8.99 -8.22 -17.02
N ASP A 116 -9.52 -8.85 -18.08
CA ASP A 116 -9.35 -10.30 -18.29
C ASP A 116 -7.89 -10.67 -18.57
N ALA A 117 -7.19 -9.85 -19.36
CA ALA A 117 -5.75 -10.00 -19.60
C ALA A 117 -4.95 -9.81 -18.31
N TYR A 118 -5.29 -8.83 -17.48
CA TYR A 118 -4.64 -8.56 -16.20
C TYR A 118 -4.84 -9.72 -15.22
N LEU A 119 -6.07 -10.23 -15.07
CA LEU A 119 -6.40 -11.39 -14.26
C LEU A 119 -5.54 -12.61 -14.64
N LYS A 120 -5.42 -12.89 -15.93
CA LYS A 120 -4.61 -14.01 -16.45
C LYS A 120 -3.11 -13.82 -16.27
N ALA A 121 -2.64 -12.58 -16.29
CA ALA A 121 -1.22 -12.26 -16.08
C ALA A 121 -0.81 -12.32 -14.59
N HIS A 122 -1.77 -12.20 -13.67
CA HIS A 122 -1.52 -12.18 -12.23
C HIS A 122 -2.29 -13.28 -11.47
N PRO A 123 -2.17 -14.57 -11.88
CA PRO A 123 -2.99 -15.64 -11.30
C PRO A 123 -2.78 -15.80 -9.79
N THR A 124 -1.57 -15.61 -9.29
CA THR A 124 -1.24 -15.77 -7.86
C THR A 124 -1.92 -14.75 -6.95
N VAL A 125 -2.36 -13.61 -7.51
CA VAL A 125 -3.07 -12.56 -6.75
C VAL A 125 -4.55 -12.89 -6.61
N PHE A 126 -5.12 -13.56 -7.62
CA PHE A 126 -6.57 -13.76 -7.73
C PHE A 126 -7.01 -15.23 -7.57
N GLU A 127 -6.06 -16.15 -7.51
CA GLU A 127 -6.37 -17.55 -7.36
C GLU A 127 -7.15 -17.81 -6.07
N ILE A 128 -8.29 -18.48 -6.22
CA ILE A 128 -9.02 -19.04 -5.09
C ILE A 128 -8.26 -20.28 -4.63
N GLU A 129 -7.79 -20.27 -3.40
CA GLU A 129 -7.00 -21.36 -2.85
C GLU A 129 -7.80 -22.66 -2.73
N PRO A 130 -7.14 -23.84 -2.71
CA PRO A 130 -7.79 -25.11 -2.43
C PRO A 130 -8.46 -25.07 -1.05
N MET A 131 -9.66 -25.63 -0.95
CA MET A 131 -10.35 -25.84 0.33
C MET A 131 -10.42 -27.33 0.62
N LEU A 132 -10.09 -27.69 1.85
CA LEU A 132 -10.00 -29.07 2.32
C LEU A 132 -10.84 -29.25 3.58
N ALA A 133 -11.62 -30.35 3.62
CA ALA A 133 -12.27 -30.82 4.83
C ALA A 133 -11.67 -32.17 5.21
N PHE A 134 -11.40 -32.38 6.48
CA PHE A 134 -10.76 -33.62 6.92
C PHE A 134 -11.11 -34.00 8.35
N GLN A 135 -10.96 -35.27 8.66
CA GLN A 135 -10.94 -35.83 10.00
C GLN A 135 -9.51 -36.18 10.37
N GLN A 136 -9.21 -36.14 11.67
CA GLN A 136 -7.89 -36.49 12.18
C GLN A 136 -7.94 -37.32 13.45
N VAL A 137 -6.89 -38.12 13.65
CA VAL A 137 -6.54 -38.74 14.92
C VAL A 137 -5.16 -38.24 15.30
N PHE A 138 -5.08 -37.58 16.45
CA PHE A 138 -3.84 -36.98 16.95
C PHE A 138 -3.11 -37.92 17.88
N LEU A 139 -1.78 -37.98 17.78
CA LEU A 139 -0.88 -38.69 18.70
C LEU A 139 0.16 -37.73 19.22
N ASN A 140 0.21 -37.62 20.54
CA ASN A 140 1.18 -36.77 21.25
C ASN A 140 2.51 -37.52 21.44
N PRO A 141 3.61 -37.06 20.82
CA PRO A 141 4.91 -37.71 21.00
C PRO A 141 5.38 -37.77 22.46
N ASP A 142 4.98 -36.83 23.29
CA ASP A 142 5.37 -36.80 24.72
C ASP A 142 4.71 -37.96 25.52
N GLN A 143 3.57 -38.46 25.07
CA GLN A 143 2.86 -39.58 25.70
C GLN A 143 3.34 -40.96 25.21
N HIS A 144 3.72 -41.04 23.94
CA HIS A 144 4.10 -42.26 23.27
C HIS A 144 5.63 -42.46 23.17
N GLY A 145 6.42 -41.38 23.29
CA GLY A 145 7.87 -41.41 23.13
C GLY A 145 8.32 -42.04 21.80
N ASP A 146 9.30 -42.94 21.84
CA ASP A 146 9.84 -43.64 20.65
C ASP A 146 8.84 -44.54 19.95
N LYS A 147 7.70 -44.86 20.60
CA LYS A 147 6.66 -45.75 20.04
C LYS A 147 5.61 -44.99 19.23
N THR A 148 5.59 -43.70 19.22
CA THR A 148 4.57 -42.87 18.55
C THR A 148 4.31 -43.33 17.12
N GLY A 149 5.36 -43.58 16.35
CA GLY A 149 5.23 -44.07 14.95
C GLY A 149 4.65 -45.46 14.83
N GLN A 150 4.96 -46.37 15.78
CA GLN A 150 4.42 -47.74 15.79
C GLN A 150 2.93 -47.74 16.16
N ASP A 151 2.58 -46.93 17.17
CA ASP A 151 1.19 -46.76 17.61
C ASP A 151 0.33 -46.13 16.50
N ALA A 152 0.87 -45.10 15.84
CA ALA A 152 0.22 -44.49 14.65
C ALA A 152 -0.05 -45.55 13.56
N ALA A 153 0.93 -46.38 13.24
CA ALA A 153 0.76 -47.43 12.23
C ALA A 153 -0.29 -48.50 12.64
N SER A 154 -0.35 -48.83 13.92
CA SER A 154 -1.35 -49.77 14.46
C SER A 154 -2.76 -49.18 14.38
N ILE A 155 -2.94 -47.92 14.77
CA ILE A 155 -4.22 -47.21 14.68
C ILE A 155 -4.64 -47.07 13.23
N LEU A 156 -3.73 -46.70 12.32
CA LEU A 156 -4.01 -46.59 10.89
C LEU A 156 -4.54 -47.92 10.32
N LYS A 157 -3.91 -49.02 10.70
CA LYS A 157 -4.37 -50.37 10.29
C LYS A 157 -5.80 -50.68 10.81
N THR A 158 -6.10 -50.30 12.04
CA THR A 158 -7.43 -50.46 12.63
C THR A 158 -8.48 -49.67 11.88
N LEU A 159 -8.19 -48.40 11.58
CA LEU A 159 -9.07 -47.49 10.81
C LEU A 159 -9.30 -47.98 9.37
N ALA A 160 -8.27 -48.57 8.76
CA ALA A 160 -8.38 -49.13 7.40
C ALA A 160 -9.18 -50.44 7.34
N THR A 161 -9.13 -51.27 8.38
CA THR A 161 -9.79 -52.58 8.40
C THR A 161 -11.21 -52.56 8.99
N ASN A 162 -11.50 -51.57 9.85
CA ASN A 162 -12.79 -51.42 10.51
C ASN A 162 -13.36 -50.00 10.35
N PRO A 163 -14.09 -49.73 9.27
CA PRO A 163 -14.60 -48.39 8.96
C PRO A 163 -15.68 -47.88 9.94
N VAL A 164 -16.20 -48.71 10.83
CA VAL A 164 -17.20 -48.37 11.86
C VAL A 164 -16.54 -47.85 13.14
N THR A 165 -15.21 -47.95 13.24
CA THR A 165 -14.48 -47.47 14.45
C THR A 165 -14.54 -45.96 14.55
N ASP A 166 -14.98 -45.48 15.71
CA ASP A 166 -14.99 -44.05 16.01
C ASP A 166 -13.55 -43.53 16.17
N PRO A 167 -13.08 -42.65 15.29
CA PRO A 167 -11.73 -42.12 15.35
C PRO A 167 -11.46 -41.28 16.62
N THR A 168 -12.49 -40.74 17.26
CA THR A 168 -12.35 -39.94 18.49
C THR A 168 -11.87 -40.76 19.70
N MET A 169 -12.04 -42.07 19.64
CA MET A 169 -11.65 -43.01 20.71
C MET A 169 -10.23 -43.56 20.54
N LEU A 170 -9.55 -43.26 19.47
CA LEU A 170 -8.26 -43.86 19.11
C LEU A 170 -7.04 -42.96 19.33
N GLY A 171 -7.24 -41.67 19.46
CA GLY A 171 -6.17 -40.70 19.59
C GLY A 171 -6.05 -40.11 21.00
N ASP A 172 -5.07 -39.27 21.15
CA ASP A 172 -4.84 -38.52 22.39
C ASP A 172 -5.76 -37.33 22.49
N VAL A 173 -6.04 -36.89 23.71
CA VAL A 173 -6.81 -35.69 23.97
C VAL A 173 -6.01 -34.47 23.53
N SER A 174 -6.61 -33.64 22.69
CA SER A 174 -6.03 -32.39 22.25
C SER A 174 -7.09 -31.29 22.17
N LEU A 175 -6.64 -30.02 22.07
CA LEU A 175 -7.50 -28.88 21.79
C LEU A 175 -7.83 -28.74 20.29
N LEU A 176 -7.22 -29.58 19.46
CA LEU A 176 -7.47 -29.59 18.01
C LEU A 176 -8.82 -30.26 17.72
N PRO A 177 -9.61 -29.72 16.81
CA PRO A 177 -10.85 -30.32 16.39
C PRO A 177 -10.57 -31.68 15.68
N VAL A 178 -11.35 -32.70 16.01
CA VAL A 178 -11.25 -34.04 15.36
C VAL A 178 -11.68 -33.96 13.89
N GLU A 179 -12.58 -33.07 13.57
CA GLU A 179 -13.09 -32.83 12.21
C GLU A 179 -13.02 -31.33 11.89
N LEU A 180 -12.44 -31.00 10.74
CA LEU A 180 -12.46 -29.65 10.20
C LEU A 180 -13.38 -29.58 8.98
N PRO A 181 -14.31 -28.62 8.93
CA PRO A 181 -15.11 -28.35 7.75
C PRO A 181 -14.23 -27.79 6.63
N LEU A 182 -14.81 -27.58 5.45
CA LEU A 182 -14.10 -26.95 4.33
C LEU A 182 -13.39 -25.67 4.77
N THR A 183 -12.07 -25.75 4.81
CA THR A 183 -11.17 -24.69 5.28
C THR A 183 -10.09 -24.47 4.23
N GLY A 184 -9.70 -23.20 4.03
CA GLY A 184 -8.64 -22.86 3.09
C GLY A 184 -7.31 -23.51 3.47
N LYS A 185 -6.56 -23.98 2.47
CA LYS A 185 -5.27 -24.65 2.65
C LYS A 185 -4.27 -23.79 3.42
N SER A 186 -4.27 -22.46 3.19
CA SER A 186 -3.42 -21.52 3.92
C SER A 186 -3.73 -21.49 5.43
N SER A 187 -5.01 -21.47 5.80
CA SER A 187 -5.45 -21.50 7.20
C SER A 187 -5.08 -22.81 7.90
N ILE A 188 -5.18 -23.94 7.17
CA ILE A 188 -4.72 -25.24 7.68
C ILE A 188 -3.20 -25.18 7.89
N GLY A 189 -2.44 -24.63 6.93
CA GLY A 189 -1.00 -24.46 7.04
C GLY A 189 -0.57 -23.56 8.21
N GLN A 190 -1.31 -22.50 8.50
CA GLN A 190 -1.08 -21.66 9.67
C GLN A 190 -1.29 -22.39 10.99
N THR A 191 -2.29 -23.28 11.05
CA THR A 191 -2.62 -24.03 12.27
C THR A 191 -1.71 -25.24 12.46
N PHE A 192 -1.53 -26.07 11.44
CA PHE A 192 -0.89 -27.39 11.55
C PHE A 192 0.54 -27.41 10.98
N GLY A 193 0.93 -26.39 10.22
CA GLY A 193 2.18 -26.34 9.48
C GLY A 193 1.98 -26.53 7.97
N THR A 194 2.83 -25.90 7.16
CA THR A 194 2.74 -25.94 5.69
C THR A 194 2.86 -27.37 5.15
N ASP A 195 3.80 -28.16 5.70
CA ASP A 195 4.03 -29.54 5.26
C ASP A 195 2.80 -30.43 5.53
N PHE A 196 2.10 -30.18 6.64
CA PHE A 196 0.84 -30.86 6.94
C PHE A 196 -0.23 -30.55 5.90
N ALA A 197 -0.42 -29.25 5.57
CA ALA A 197 -1.40 -28.82 4.57
C ALA A 197 -1.09 -29.39 3.17
N GLU A 198 0.20 -29.50 2.82
CA GLU A 198 0.67 -30.14 1.58
C GLU A 198 0.39 -31.63 1.55
N ALA A 199 0.66 -32.33 2.65
CA ALA A 199 0.38 -33.75 2.77
C ALA A 199 -1.13 -34.05 2.69
N LEU A 200 -1.94 -33.22 3.36
CA LEU A 200 -3.40 -33.34 3.35
C LEU A 200 -3.95 -33.09 1.92
N ASP A 201 -3.44 -32.08 1.22
CA ASP A 201 -3.87 -31.78 -0.16
C ASP A 201 -3.55 -32.93 -1.14
N LYS A 202 -2.50 -33.70 -0.88
CA LYS A 202 -2.11 -34.87 -1.69
C LYS A 202 -2.80 -36.15 -1.26
N ALA A 203 -3.50 -36.15 -0.11
CA ALA A 203 -4.14 -37.36 0.44
C ALA A 203 -5.28 -37.88 -0.46
N THR A 204 -5.49 -39.18 -0.47
CA THR A 204 -6.62 -39.80 -1.21
C THR A 204 -7.92 -39.51 -0.49
N LEU A 205 -8.93 -39.02 -1.22
CA LEU A 205 -10.26 -38.77 -0.69
C LEU A 205 -10.88 -40.00 -0.03
N GLY A 206 -11.41 -39.82 1.17
CA GLY A 206 -12.12 -40.87 1.89
C GLY A 206 -11.24 -41.94 2.55
N GLN A 207 -9.91 -41.90 2.38
CA GLN A 207 -8.99 -42.88 2.94
C GLN A 207 -8.19 -42.29 4.12
N TRP A 208 -8.02 -43.09 5.17
CA TRP A 208 -7.09 -42.77 6.24
C TRP A 208 -5.66 -42.92 5.75
N THR A 209 -4.85 -41.95 6.01
CA THR A 209 -3.42 -41.90 5.64
C THR A 209 -2.59 -41.23 6.74
N GLY A 210 -1.30 -41.46 6.72
CA GLY A 210 -0.36 -40.91 7.69
C GLY A 210 0.71 -41.92 8.11
N PRO A 211 1.47 -41.64 9.16
CA PRO A 211 1.39 -40.43 9.98
C PRO A 211 1.89 -39.19 9.25
N VAL A 212 1.21 -38.06 9.46
CA VAL A 212 1.61 -36.72 9.00
C VAL A 212 2.04 -35.90 10.20
N THR A 213 3.18 -35.25 10.11
CA THR A 213 3.71 -34.43 11.19
C THR A 213 3.12 -33.00 11.13
N SER A 214 2.79 -32.45 12.29
CA SER A 214 2.42 -31.05 12.48
C SER A 214 3.29 -30.40 13.57
N SER A 215 3.04 -29.12 13.84
CA SER A 215 3.64 -28.43 14.98
C SER A 215 3.24 -29.02 16.34
N PHE A 216 2.21 -29.86 16.39
CA PHE A 216 1.68 -30.46 17.64
C PHE A 216 2.13 -31.91 17.86
N GLY A 217 2.46 -32.63 16.81
CA GLY A 217 2.82 -34.06 16.87
C GLY A 217 2.47 -34.80 15.60
N LEU A 218 2.09 -36.10 15.75
CA LEU A 218 1.72 -36.96 14.61
C LEU A 218 0.20 -37.03 14.44
N HIS A 219 -0.22 -37.08 13.20
CA HIS A 219 -1.64 -37.14 12.83
C HIS A 219 -1.88 -38.27 11.82
N LEU A 220 -2.96 -39.00 12.02
CA LEU A 220 -3.58 -39.76 10.95
C LEU A 220 -4.72 -38.91 10.40
N ILE A 221 -4.81 -38.76 9.10
CA ILE A 221 -5.75 -37.86 8.44
C ILE A 221 -6.62 -38.59 7.44
N LYS A 222 -7.87 -38.19 7.31
CA LYS A 222 -8.80 -38.63 6.29
C LYS A 222 -9.42 -37.43 5.61
N LEU A 223 -9.03 -37.19 4.38
CA LEU A 223 -9.61 -36.14 3.57
C LEU A 223 -11.06 -36.49 3.24
N SER A 224 -12.01 -35.66 3.69
CA SER A 224 -13.46 -35.88 3.46
C SER A 224 -13.98 -35.12 2.23
N GLU A 225 -13.46 -33.94 1.97
CA GLU A 225 -13.81 -33.13 0.79
C GLU A 225 -12.60 -32.31 0.32
N ARG A 226 -12.46 -32.18 -1.00
CA ARG A 226 -11.47 -31.31 -1.62
C ARG A 226 -12.17 -30.46 -2.67
N ARG A 227 -12.02 -29.14 -2.57
CA ARG A 227 -12.31 -28.21 -3.66
C ARG A 227 -10.97 -27.71 -4.20
N PRO A 228 -10.63 -27.99 -5.46
CA PRO A 228 -9.35 -27.55 -6.03
C PRO A 228 -9.32 -26.03 -6.12
N GLY A 229 -8.13 -25.48 -5.96
CA GLY A 229 -7.88 -24.08 -6.28
C GLY A 229 -8.14 -23.82 -7.76
N ARG A 230 -8.56 -22.60 -8.07
CA ARG A 230 -8.83 -22.19 -9.46
C ARG A 230 -8.65 -20.69 -9.64
N LEU A 231 -8.30 -20.30 -10.84
CA LEU A 231 -8.44 -18.91 -11.23
C LEU A 231 -9.94 -18.61 -11.42
N PRO A 232 -10.51 -17.60 -10.70
CA PRO A 232 -11.92 -17.25 -10.85
C PRO A 232 -12.18 -16.60 -12.22
N ALA A 233 -13.43 -16.61 -12.66
CA ALA A 233 -13.82 -15.83 -13.81
C ALA A 233 -13.85 -14.32 -13.46
N LEU A 234 -13.62 -13.46 -14.43
CA LEU A 234 -13.56 -12.01 -14.19
C LEU A 234 -14.81 -11.45 -13.49
N ASN A 235 -15.99 -11.98 -13.79
CA ASN A 235 -17.24 -11.54 -13.17
C ASN A 235 -17.33 -11.87 -11.67
N GLU A 236 -16.55 -12.84 -11.16
CA GLU A 236 -16.50 -13.20 -9.75
C GLU A 236 -15.61 -12.26 -8.92
N VAL A 237 -14.60 -11.67 -9.55
CA VAL A 237 -13.55 -10.88 -8.88
C VAL A 237 -13.31 -9.53 -9.57
N ARG A 238 -14.27 -9.04 -10.32
CA ARG A 238 -14.11 -7.84 -11.15
C ARG A 238 -13.62 -6.63 -10.35
N ASP A 239 -14.21 -6.39 -9.19
CA ASP A 239 -13.87 -5.21 -8.37
C ASP A 239 -12.46 -5.31 -7.80
N ASP A 240 -12.01 -6.51 -7.44
CA ASP A 240 -10.65 -6.77 -6.99
C ASP A 240 -9.66 -6.58 -8.13
N VAL A 241 -9.98 -7.08 -9.32
CA VAL A 241 -9.14 -6.92 -10.51
C VAL A 241 -9.02 -5.45 -10.91
N VAL A 242 -10.12 -4.68 -10.88
CA VAL A 242 -10.10 -3.24 -11.16
C VAL A 242 -9.21 -2.51 -10.16
N ARG A 243 -9.32 -2.83 -8.87
CA ARG A 243 -8.52 -2.20 -7.82
C ARG A 243 -7.02 -2.46 -8.01
N GLU A 244 -6.63 -3.71 -8.22
CA GLU A 244 -5.22 -4.07 -8.40
C GLU A 244 -4.66 -3.54 -9.72
N TRP A 245 -5.43 -3.60 -10.81
CA TRP A 245 -5.08 -2.98 -12.08
C TRP A 245 -4.82 -1.47 -11.94
N ALA A 246 -5.71 -0.76 -11.23
CA ALA A 246 -5.56 0.67 -10.99
C ALA A 246 -4.32 0.97 -10.12
N ASN A 247 -4.04 0.14 -9.11
CA ASN A 247 -2.84 0.27 -8.27
C ASN A 247 -1.56 0.14 -9.10
N ASP A 248 -1.50 -0.85 -9.97
CA ASP A 248 -0.32 -1.05 -10.82
C ASP A 248 -0.19 0.05 -11.88
N LYS A 249 -1.31 0.54 -12.44
CA LYS A 249 -1.30 1.69 -13.35
C LYS A 249 -0.82 2.98 -12.68
N ARG A 250 -1.14 3.20 -11.39
CA ARG A 250 -0.59 4.34 -10.63
C ARG A 250 0.92 4.22 -10.47
N LYS A 251 1.44 3.04 -10.11
CA LYS A 251 2.88 2.80 -9.99
C LYS A 251 3.61 3.02 -11.32
N GLU A 252 3.11 2.41 -12.42
CA GLU A 252 3.67 2.60 -13.76
C GLU A 252 3.69 4.08 -14.19
N PHE A 253 2.63 4.82 -13.88
CA PHE A 253 2.52 6.23 -14.20
C PHE A 253 3.51 7.06 -13.37
N GLU A 254 3.62 6.78 -12.07
CA GLU A 254 4.54 7.46 -11.16
C GLU A 254 5.99 7.24 -11.58
N GLU A 255 6.38 6.01 -11.87
CA GLU A 255 7.73 5.65 -12.33
C GLU A 255 8.08 6.37 -13.64
N ARG A 256 7.22 6.29 -14.66
CA ARG A 256 7.43 7.00 -15.93
C ARG A 256 7.51 8.51 -15.74
N ARG A 257 6.65 9.06 -14.90
CA ARG A 257 6.64 10.49 -14.60
C ARG A 257 7.91 10.94 -13.90
N LEU A 258 8.39 10.14 -12.95
CA LEU A 258 9.65 10.38 -12.27
C LEU A 258 10.83 10.32 -13.24
N GLU A 259 10.88 9.32 -14.12
CA GLU A 259 11.92 9.20 -15.17
C GLU A 259 11.94 10.42 -16.10
N GLU A 260 10.77 10.90 -16.53
CA GLU A 260 10.66 12.11 -17.34
C GLU A 260 11.17 13.35 -16.60
N LEU A 261 10.84 13.48 -15.32
CA LEU A 261 11.29 14.59 -14.49
C LEU A 261 12.79 14.52 -14.25
N LEU A 262 13.36 13.34 -13.97
CA LEU A 262 14.78 13.14 -13.73
C LEU A 262 15.64 13.59 -14.91
N LYS A 263 15.16 13.50 -16.14
CA LYS A 263 15.88 14.01 -17.33
C LYS A 263 16.12 15.53 -17.29
N ARG A 264 15.41 16.27 -16.42
CA ARG A 264 15.53 17.72 -16.27
C ARG A 264 16.53 18.13 -15.18
N TYR A 265 17.02 17.17 -14.37
CA TYR A 265 17.85 17.44 -13.20
C TYR A 265 19.18 16.71 -13.32
N ALA A 266 20.27 17.40 -13.00
CA ALA A 266 21.56 16.77 -12.76
C ALA A 266 21.64 16.40 -11.27
N VAL A 267 21.70 15.10 -10.96
CA VAL A 267 21.83 14.64 -9.58
C VAL A 267 23.31 14.49 -9.25
N VAL A 268 23.80 15.29 -8.31
CA VAL A 268 25.15 15.20 -7.76
C VAL A 268 25.05 14.75 -6.30
N ILE A 269 25.73 13.66 -5.95
CA ILE A 269 25.76 13.12 -4.59
C ILE A 269 27.14 13.35 -4.00
N GLU A 270 27.22 14.22 -2.98
CA GLU A 270 28.45 14.45 -2.23
C GLU A 270 28.42 13.58 -0.96
N TYR A 271 29.33 12.60 -0.91
CA TYR A 271 29.46 11.72 0.26
C TYR A 271 30.38 12.33 1.30
N PRO A 272 30.03 12.30 2.62
CA PRO A 272 30.93 12.73 3.68
C PRO A 272 32.21 11.89 3.66
N ALA A 273 33.37 12.47 3.88
CA ALA A 273 34.69 11.84 3.78
C ALA A 273 34.89 10.56 4.66
N LYS A 274 33.98 10.27 5.60
CA LYS A 274 34.02 9.10 6.49
C LYS A 274 33.09 7.93 6.08
N THR A 275 32.38 8.04 4.95
CA THR A 275 31.40 7.01 4.55
C THR A 275 31.96 5.96 3.57
N SER A 276 33.26 5.80 3.48
CA SER A 276 33.91 4.72 2.67
C SER A 276 33.73 3.30 3.25
N ALA A 277 32.94 3.12 4.33
CA ALA A 277 32.73 1.84 5.03
C ALA A 277 31.37 1.17 4.77
N ILE A 278 30.51 1.74 3.90
CA ILE A 278 29.24 1.11 3.52
C ILE A 278 29.31 0.75 2.03
N ARG A 279 29.91 -0.39 1.77
CA ARG A 279 29.80 -1.15 0.51
C ARG A 279 29.28 -2.53 0.81
#